data_3cba62c61ecf439e4238a06ee3ef5189
#
_entry.id   3cba62c61ecf439e4238a06ee3ef5189
#
_cell.length_a   1.000
_cell.length_b   1.000
_cell.length_c   1.000
_cell.angle_alpha   90.00
_cell.angle_beta   90.00
_cell.angle_gamma   90.00
#
_symmetry.space_group_name_H-M   'P 1'
#
loop_
_entity.id
_entity.type
_entity.pdbx_description
1 polymer ?
#
loop_
_entity_poly.entity_id
_entity_poly.type
_entity_poly.pdbx_seq_one_letter_code
_entity_poly.pdbx_strand_id
1 'polypeptide(L)'
;MGASAPHGAVDWSSHPGMAALQRLADSQTAGEQGPVAVAYSGGADSTALLLAAWRLWPQRVCALHVNHNLQPAAADFERHVRRVCADWGIPLRVCQVRPTPAPRDSLEAVAREARYAALASLAREAGASTVWLAHHRQDQVETLLLALTRGAGLPGLAGMPRHMRRHGIGFLRPWLDVDGAALRAWLDAHGVSYVDDPSNQDQRHTRNRIRHRLLPVLQESFPAFAQTFARSARHAAQAQALLEEMAQADLQTIGQPPNIRRLQALSEPRQANVLRHWLRQAGARQASEAQLQQALRQIAACRTRGHRIHLRVGQGYLWRQGEV
;
A
#
# COMPACT_ATOMS: atom_id res chain seq x y z
N MET A 1 -22.97 19.75 30.83
CA MET A 1 -23.49 18.37 30.93
C MET A 1 -22.54 17.49 30.14
N GLY A 2 -21.62 16.80 30.82
CA GLY A 2 -20.62 15.94 30.22
C GLY A 2 -21.28 14.67 29.71
N ALA A 3 -21.25 14.46 28.42
CA ALA A 3 -21.54 13.15 27.86
C ALA A 3 -20.39 12.20 28.26
N SER A 4 -20.68 11.27 29.17
CA SER A 4 -19.76 10.19 29.51
C SER A 4 -19.37 9.48 28.24
N ALA A 5 -18.07 9.37 27.98
CA ALA A 5 -17.53 8.62 26.86
C ALA A 5 -18.04 7.17 26.87
N PRO A 6 -18.33 6.56 25.72
CA PRO A 6 -18.93 5.21 25.62
C PRO A 6 -17.96 4.09 25.98
N HIS A 7 -16.94 4.34 26.78
CA HIS A 7 -15.84 3.41 27.07
C HIS A 7 -16.25 2.13 27.82
N GLY A 8 -17.43 2.11 28.47
CA GLY A 8 -17.88 0.97 29.29
C GLY A 8 -18.73 -0.08 28.59
N ALA A 9 -19.24 0.19 27.40
CA ALA A 9 -20.25 -0.65 26.74
C ALA A 9 -19.75 -1.38 25.45
N VAL A 10 -18.47 -1.19 25.06
CA VAL A 10 -17.97 -1.75 23.82
C VAL A 10 -17.47 -3.18 24.05
N ASP A 11 -18.11 -4.16 23.41
CA ASP A 11 -17.62 -5.54 23.40
C ASP A 11 -16.45 -5.73 22.41
N TRP A 12 -15.23 -5.68 22.95
CA TRP A 12 -14.00 -5.87 22.19
C TRP A 12 -13.72 -7.31 21.78
N SER A 13 -14.36 -8.30 22.44
CA SER A 13 -14.16 -9.71 22.13
C SER A 13 -14.73 -10.07 20.75
N SER A 14 -15.78 -9.36 20.33
CA SER A 14 -16.42 -9.50 19.02
C SER A 14 -15.77 -8.69 17.90
N HIS A 15 -14.72 -7.88 18.19
CA HIS A 15 -14.11 -7.02 17.18
C HIS A 15 -13.35 -7.84 16.11
N PRO A 16 -13.75 -7.76 14.80
CA PRO A 16 -13.27 -8.67 13.75
C PRO A 16 -11.76 -8.60 13.50
N GLY A 17 -11.14 -7.46 13.77
CA GLY A 17 -9.72 -7.22 13.56
C GLY A 17 -8.84 -7.46 14.79
N MET A 18 -9.42 -7.73 15.98
CA MET A 18 -8.67 -7.80 17.23
C MET A 18 -7.63 -8.91 17.24
N ALA A 19 -7.98 -10.11 16.81
CA ALA A 19 -7.06 -11.24 16.77
C ALA A 19 -5.84 -10.99 15.85
N ALA A 20 -5.99 -10.19 14.79
CA ALA A 20 -4.88 -9.82 13.93
C ALA A 20 -3.90 -8.86 14.64
N LEU A 21 -4.42 -7.92 15.46
CA LEU A 21 -3.60 -7.00 16.24
C LEU A 21 -2.93 -7.70 17.42
N GLN A 22 -3.60 -8.64 18.07
CA GLN A 22 -3.02 -9.46 19.14
C GLN A 22 -1.82 -10.26 18.64
N ARG A 23 -1.92 -10.91 17.48
CA ARG A 23 -0.76 -11.60 16.87
C ARG A 23 0.41 -10.67 16.58
N LEU A 24 0.15 -9.39 16.26
CA LEU A 24 1.21 -8.39 16.13
C LEU A 24 1.82 -8.04 17.49
N ALA A 25 0.99 -7.91 18.54
CA ALA A 25 1.46 -7.68 19.90
C ALA A 25 2.37 -8.80 20.38
N ASP A 26 1.95 -10.05 20.15
CA ASP A 26 2.68 -11.26 20.54
C ASP A 26 4.01 -11.41 19.79
N SER A 27 4.09 -10.88 18.56
CA SER A 27 5.30 -10.93 17.73
C SER A 27 6.30 -9.80 17.99
N GLN A 28 5.89 -8.74 18.72
CA GLN A 28 6.78 -7.63 19.06
C GLN A 28 7.79 -8.04 20.13
N THR A 29 9.07 -7.88 19.83
CA THR A 29 10.13 -8.04 20.82
C THR A 29 10.17 -6.84 21.78
N ALA A 30 10.74 -7.02 22.96
CA ALA A 30 10.83 -5.97 24.01
C ALA A 30 11.48 -4.66 23.54
N GLY A 31 12.22 -4.64 22.43
CA GLY A 31 12.84 -3.46 21.82
C GLY A 31 11.92 -2.65 20.89
N GLU A 32 10.75 -3.17 20.51
CA GLU A 32 9.81 -2.54 19.57
C GLU A 32 8.68 -1.76 20.26
N GLN A 33 8.93 -1.23 21.46
CA GLN A 33 7.93 -0.55 22.31
C GLN A 33 7.66 0.93 21.95
N GLY A 34 8.03 1.37 20.75
CA GLY A 34 7.78 2.72 20.26
C GLY A 34 6.28 3.07 20.07
N PRO A 35 5.96 4.35 19.82
CA PRO A 35 4.59 4.78 19.52
C PRO A 35 3.99 4.04 18.32
N VAL A 36 2.68 3.74 18.40
CA VAL A 36 1.89 3.15 17.33
C VAL A 36 1.14 4.27 16.61
N ALA A 37 1.62 4.67 15.44
CA ALA A 37 0.97 5.68 14.62
C ALA A 37 -0.09 5.05 13.71
N VAL A 38 -1.34 5.52 13.76
CA VAL A 38 -2.44 5.03 12.92
C VAL A 38 -2.86 6.14 11.95
N ALA A 39 -2.82 5.87 10.64
CA ALA A 39 -3.36 6.77 9.64
C ALA A 39 -4.89 6.80 9.77
N TYR A 40 -5.42 7.94 10.20
CA TYR A 40 -6.82 8.12 10.56
C TYR A 40 -7.50 9.11 9.60
N SER A 41 -8.38 8.61 8.73
CA SER A 41 -9.16 9.44 7.81
C SER A 41 -10.51 9.88 8.36
N GLY A 42 -10.99 9.26 9.44
CA GLY A 42 -12.33 9.42 9.97
C GLY A 42 -13.36 8.42 9.39
N GLY A 43 -13.01 7.70 8.32
CA GLY A 43 -13.87 6.67 7.74
C GLY A 43 -13.90 5.37 8.57
N ALA A 44 -14.90 4.51 8.32
CA ALA A 44 -15.17 3.32 9.11
C ALA A 44 -13.91 2.46 9.39
N ASP A 45 -13.18 2.05 8.35
CA ASP A 45 -12.06 1.14 8.50
C ASP A 45 -10.94 1.74 9.38
N SER A 46 -10.63 3.03 9.17
CA SER A 46 -9.61 3.72 9.94
C SER A 46 -10.04 3.99 11.38
N THR A 47 -11.35 4.20 11.61
CA THR A 47 -11.92 4.34 12.97
C THR A 47 -11.82 3.01 13.71
N ALA A 48 -12.24 1.91 13.09
CA ALA A 48 -12.12 0.58 13.69
C ALA A 48 -10.66 0.26 14.05
N LEU A 49 -9.70 0.53 13.14
CA LEU A 49 -8.28 0.27 13.41
C LEU A 49 -7.73 1.12 14.56
N LEU A 50 -8.07 2.42 14.57
CA LEU A 50 -7.60 3.34 15.60
C LEU A 50 -8.06 2.90 16.98
N LEU A 51 -9.35 2.59 17.12
CA LEU A 51 -9.93 2.19 18.40
C LEU A 51 -9.43 0.83 18.87
N ALA A 52 -9.30 -0.16 17.98
CA ALA A 52 -8.74 -1.45 18.31
C ALA A 52 -7.26 -1.36 18.74
N ALA A 53 -6.47 -0.54 18.05
CA ALA A 53 -5.09 -0.26 18.44
C ALA A 53 -5.02 0.44 19.81
N TRP A 54 -5.86 1.46 20.02
CA TRP A 54 -5.94 2.15 21.31
C TRP A 54 -6.33 1.20 22.45
N ARG A 55 -7.25 0.28 22.22
CA ARG A 55 -7.66 -0.72 23.23
C ARG A 55 -6.49 -1.61 23.67
N LEU A 56 -5.59 -1.98 22.76
CA LEU A 56 -4.43 -2.82 23.07
C LEU A 56 -3.22 -2.03 23.59
N TRP A 57 -3.05 -0.78 23.14
CA TRP A 57 -1.89 0.06 23.48
C TRP A 57 -2.30 1.50 23.84
N PRO A 58 -3.13 1.73 24.89
CA PRO A 58 -3.73 3.04 25.15
C PRO A 58 -2.73 4.15 25.38
N GLN A 59 -1.53 3.84 25.91
CA GLN A 59 -0.46 4.81 26.17
C GLN A 59 0.48 5.05 24.98
N ARG A 60 0.30 4.30 23.89
CA ARG A 60 1.25 4.29 22.76
C ARG A 60 0.64 4.74 21.44
N VAL A 61 -0.69 4.76 21.32
CA VAL A 61 -1.37 5.07 20.07
C VAL A 61 -1.42 6.57 19.83
N CYS A 62 -1.12 6.97 18.59
CA CYS A 62 -1.28 8.32 18.07
C CYS A 62 -2.00 8.28 16.72
N ALA A 63 -3.06 9.05 16.55
CA ALA A 63 -3.77 9.22 15.30
C ALA A 63 -3.05 10.24 14.40
N LEU A 64 -2.87 9.89 13.10
CA LEU A 64 -2.29 10.78 12.10
C LEU A 64 -3.35 11.09 11.03
N HIS A 65 -3.77 12.32 10.94
CA HIS A 65 -4.74 12.78 9.93
C HIS A 65 -4.06 13.66 8.88
N VAL A 66 -4.27 13.34 7.61
CA VAL A 66 -3.82 14.15 6.47
C VAL A 66 -5.04 14.71 5.74
N ASN A 67 -5.22 16.01 5.82
CA ASN A 67 -6.26 16.75 5.11
C ASN A 67 -5.74 17.19 3.73
N HIS A 68 -6.36 16.69 2.67
CA HIS A 68 -5.97 17.00 1.30
C HIS A 68 -6.56 18.30 0.75
N ASN A 69 -7.53 18.91 1.45
CA ASN A 69 -8.26 20.11 1.01
C ASN A 69 -8.86 19.99 -0.43
N LEU A 70 -9.13 18.77 -0.89
CA LEU A 70 -9.65 18.52 -2.24
C LEU A 70 -11.17 18.61 -2.31
N GLN A 71 -11.85 18.63 -1.17
CA GLN A 71 -13.32 18.59 -1.09
C GLN A 71 -13.84 19.64 -0.10
N PRO A 72 -15.01 20.24 -0.35
CA PRO A 72 -15.66 21.16 0.60
C PRO A 72 -15.88 20.54 1.98
N ALA A 73 -16.16 19.22 2.03
CA ALA A 73 -16.37 18.47 3.25
C ALA A 73 -15.09 18.19 4.09
N ALA A 74 -13.91 18.55 3.58
CA ALA A 74 -12.63 18.26 4.26
C ALA A 74 -12.53 18.87 5.66
N ALA A 75 -13.14 20.05 5.87
CA ALA A 75 -13.20 20.71 7.19
C ALA A 75 -14.12 19.95 8.17
N ASP A 76 -15.20 19.35 7.66
CA ASP A 76 -16.14 18.56 8.46
C ASP A 76 -15.51 17.23 8.88
N PHE A 77 -14.74 16.62 7.99
CA PHE A 77 -13.96 15.42 8.31
C PHE A 77 -12.91 15.70 9.38
N GLU A 78 -12.18 16.78 9.27
CA GLU A 78 -11.19 17.16 10.28
C GLU A 78 -11.85 17.45 11.64
N ARG A 79 -13.01 18.13 11.66
CA ARG A 79 -13.78 18.34 12.91
C ARG A 79 -14.23 17.02 13.54
N HIS A 80 -14.73 16.08 12.72
CA HIS A 80 -15.12 14.75 13.20
C HIS A 80 -13.92 14.00 13.79
N VAL A 81 -12.79 13.97 13.08
CA VAL A 81 -11.54 13.32 13.52
C VAL A 81 -11.07 13.90 14.86
N ARG A 82 -11.07 15.21 15.01
CA ARG A 82 -10.68 15.90 16.26
C ARG A 82 -11.61 15.52 17.40
N ARG A 83 -12.94 15.50 17.16
CA ARG A 83 -13.93 15.11 18.16
C ARG A 83 -13.73 13.68 18.64
N VAL A 84 -13.66 12.72 17.71
CA VAL A 84 -13.46 11.30 18.07
C VAL A 84 -12.17 11.12 18.88
N CYS A 85 -11.07 11.71 18.44
CA CYS A 85 -9.81 11.60 19.18
C CYS A 85 -9.90 12.22 20.58
N ALA A 86 -10.59 13.35 20.74
CA ALA A 86 -10.82 13.99 22.05
C ALA A 86 -11.70 13.12 22.96
N ASP A 87 -12.80 12.58 22.43
CA ASP A 87 -13.72 11.72 23.18
C ASP A 87 -13.03 10.45 23.70
N TRP A 88 -12.08 9.92 22.95
CA TRP A 88 -11.33 8.70 23.31
C TRP A 88 -9.98 8.98 23.99
N GLY A 89 -9.60 10.23 24.17
CA GLY A 89 -8.31 10.60 24.76
C GLY A 89 -7.11 10.17 23.91
N ILE A 90 -7.27 10.08 22.57
CA ILE A 90 -6.22 9.65 21.65
C ILE A 90 -5.44 10.88 21.16
N PRO A 91 -4.11 10.93 21.32
CA PRO A 91 -3.28 11.97 20.72
C PRO A 91 -3.47 12.04 19.22
N LEU A 92 -3.70 13.24 18.67
CA LEU A 92 -3.94 13.48 17.26
C LEU A 92 -2.89 14.44 16.68
N ARG A 93 -2.32 14.10 15.53
CA ARG A 93 -1.53 15.01 14.71
C ARG A 93 -2.20 15.20 13.36
N VAL A 94 -2.26 16.44 12.89
CA VAL A 94 -2.94 16.82 11.65
C VAL A 94 -1.96 17.54 10.74
N CYS A 95 -1.95 17.18 9.46
CA CYS A 95 -1.20 17.88 8.40
C CYS A 95 -2.15 18.21 7.25
N GLN A 96 -2.02 19.41 6.71
CA GLN A 96 -2.71 19.80 5.48
C GLN A 96 -1.76 19.68 4.30
N VAL A 97 -2.22 19.07 3.21
CA VAL A 97 -1.47 18.96 1.97
C VAL A 97 -2.29 19.50 0.80
N ARG A 98 -1.61 20.13 -0.15
CA ARG A 98 -2.20 20.61 -1.41
C ARG A 98 -1.46 19.94 -2.55
N PRO A 99 -1.97 18.79 -3.05
CA PRO A 99 -1.33 18.12 -4.18
C PRO A 99 -1.42 19.00 -5.42
N THR A 100 -0.27 19.30 -6.02
CA THR A 100 -0.19 20.08 -7.26
C THR A 100 0.37 19.18 -8.35
N PRO A 101 -0.50 18.63 -9.24
CA PRO A 101 -0.06 17.77 -10.32
C PRO A 101 0.69 18.57 -11.39
N ALA A 102 1.79 18.03 -11.90
CA ALA A 102 2.42 18.55 -13.10
C ALA A 102 1.63 18.13 -14.36
N PRO A 103 1.84 18.79 -15.52
CA PRO A 103 1.20 18.37 -16.76
C PRO A 103 1.45 16.88 -17.05
N ARG A 104 0.39 16.11 -17.26
CA ARG A 104 0.35 14.64 -17.48
C ARG A 104 0.43 13.77 -16.22
N ASP A 105 0.52 14.33 -15.02
CA ASP A 105 0.44 13.55 -13.79
C ASP A 105 -1.00 13.19 -13.46
N SER A 106 -1.21 12.01 -12.89
CA SER A 106 -2.48 11.64 -12.30
C SER A 106 -2.63 12.34 -10.95
N LEU A 107 -3.68 13.15 -10.79
CA LEU A 107 -3.99 13.80 -9.50
C LEU A 107 -4.06 12.78 -8.36
N GLU A 108 -4.65 11.60 -8.61
CA GLU A 108 -4.72 10.51 -7.62
C GLU A 108 -3.33 10.01 -7.20
N ALA A 109 -2.42 9.85 -8.16
CA ALA A 109 -1.05 9.40 -7.87
C ALA A 109 -0.27 10.46 -7.09
N VAL A 110 -0.39 11.74 -7.45
CA VAL A 110 0.25 12.86 -6.76
C VAL A 110 -0.32 13.02 -5.34
N ALA A 111 -1.63 12.98 -5.18
CA ALA A 111 -2.29 13.06 -3.87
C ALA A 111 -1.90 11.88 -2.97
N ARG A 112 -1.79 10.67 -3.54
CA ARG A 112 -1.32 9.48 -2.83
C ARG A 112 0.12 9.65 -2.35
N GLU A 113 1.03 10.14 -3.19
CA GLU A 113 2.43 10.36 -2.81
C GLU A 113 2.55 11.44 -1.73
N ALA A 114 1.87 12.57 -1.89
CA ALA A 114 1.81 13.64 -0.88
C ALA A 114 1.29 13.13 0.47
N ARG A 115 0.27 12.25 0.47
CA ARG A 115 -0.25 11.61 1.68
C ARG A 115 0.79 10.76 2.38
N TYR A 116 1.54 9.91 1.65
CA TYR A 116 2.58 9.09 2.26
C TYR A 116 3.72 9.93 2.83
N ALA A 117 4.13 10.99 2.13
CA ALA A 117 5.14 11.92 2.62
C ALA A 117 4.69 12.64 3.90
N ALA A 118 3.44 13.14 3.95
CA ALA A 118 2.86 13.77 5.12
C ALA A 118 2.73 12.82 6.31
N LEU A 119 2.22 11.59 6.09
CA LEU A 119 2.15 10.56 7.12
C LEU A 119 3.53 10.21 7.68
N ALA A 120 4.55 10.13 6.83
CA ALA A 120 5.91 9.87 7.27
C ALA A 120 6.50 11.02 8.10
N SER A 121 6.17 12.29 7.78
CA SER A 121 6.57 13.45 8.59
C SER A 121 5.90 13.41 9.95
N LEU A 122 4.58 13.25 10.00
CA LEU A 122 3.81 13.17 11.23
C LEU A 122 4.26 12.01 12.13
N ALA A 123 4.61 10.86 11.52
CA ALA A 123 5.12 9.70 12.26
C ALA A 123 6.46 10.02 12.95
N ARG A 124 7.40 10.65 12.22
CA ARG A 124 8.69 11.09 12.82
C ARG A 124 8.48 12.05 13.98
N GLU A 125 7.58 13.03 13.83
CA GLU A 125 7.22 13.98 14.87
C GLU A 125 6.59 13.28 16.10
N ALA A 126 5.89 12.17 15.87
CA ALA A 126 5.33 11.35 16.94
C ALA A 126 6.34 10.34 17.53
N GLY A 127 7.58 10.28 17.02
CA GLY A 127 8.57 9.28 17.42
C GLY A 127 8.25 7.85 16.94
N ALA A 128 7.34 7.70 15.98
CA ALA A 128 6.93 6.39 15.46
C ALA A 128 7.77 5.99 14.25
N SER A 129 8.25 4.75 14.23
CA SER A 129 8.98 4.16 13.10
C SER A 129 8.05 3.54 12.04
N THR A 130 6.77 3.34 12.39
CA THR A 130 5.80 2.65 11.54
C THR A 130 4.42 3.31 11.63
N VAL A 131 3.74 3.44 10.49
CA VAL A 131 2.35 3.90 10.36
C VAL A 131 1.46 2.72 9.99
N TRP A 132 0.37 2.53 10.71
CA TRP A 132 -0.62 1.51 10.42
C TRP A 132 -1.72 2.05 9.51
N LEU A 133 -2.07 1.25 8.49
CA LEU A 133 -3.07 1.58 7.48
C LEU A 133 -4.22 0.57 7.55
N ALA A 134 -5.45 1.04 7.52
CA ALA A 134 -6.66 0.23 7.69
C ALA A 134 -7.13 -0.48 6.40
N HIS A 135 -6.22 -0.80 5.47
CA HIS A 135 -6.59 -1.59 4.29
C HIS A 135 -6.99 -3.01 4.70
N HIS A 136 -8.06 -3.51 4.11
CA HIS A 136 -8.68 -4.78 4.44
C HIS A 136 -8.77 -5.71 3.20
N ARG A 137 -9.41 -6.88 3.35
CA ARG A 137 -9.49 -7.92 2.31
C ARG A 137 -10.09 -7.42 1.00
N GLN A 138 -11.18 -6.67 1.05
CA GLN A 138 -11.83 -6.15 -0.15
C GLN A 138 -10.93 -5.17 -0.91
N ASP A 139 -10.13 -4.37 -0.21
CA ASP A 139 -9.12 -3.51 -0.85
C ASP A 139 -8.05 -4.31 -1.61
N GLN A 140 -7.66 -5.48 -1.09
CA GLN A 140 -6.77 -6.40 -1.81
C GLN A 140 -7.41 -6.91 -3.09
N VAL A 141 -8.67 -7.32 -3.02
CA VAL A 141 -9.41 -7.78 -4.20
C VAL A 141 -9.54 -6.68 -5.24
N GLU A 142 -9.93 -5.47 -4.84
CA GLU A 142 -10.00 -4.31 -5.72
C GLU A 142 -8.64 -4.06 -6.40
N THR A 143 -7.56 -4.13 -5.63
CA THR A 143 -6.20 -3.92 -6.13
C THR A 143 -5.79 -5.00 -7.13
N LEU A 144 -6.11 -6.26 -6.85
CA LEU A 144 -5.85 -7.39 -7.75
C LEU A 144 -6.65 -7.26 -9.06
N LEU A 145 -7.94 -6.93 -8.97
CA LEU A 145 -8.78 -6.73 -10.15
C LEU A 145 -8.29 -5.57 -11.02
N LEU A 146 -7.90 -4.45 -10.40
CA LEU A 146 -7.26 -3.33 -11.11
C LEU A 146 -5.96 -3.73 -11.78
N ALA A 147 -5.16 -4.59 -11.17
CA ALA A 147 -3.92 -5.09 -11.74
C ALA A 147 -4.20 -6.00 -12.95
N LEU A 148 -5.16 -6.91 -12.83
CA LEU A 148 -5.58 -7.82 -13.91
C LEU A 148 -6.10 -7.04 -15.14
N THR A 149 -6.96 -6.04 -14.92
CA THR A 149 -7.49 -5.21 -16.03
C THR A 149 -6.42 -4.37 -16.75
N ARG A 150 -5.25 -4.22 -16.14
CA ARG A 150 -4.10 -3.49 -16.71
C ARG A 150 -3.02 -4.41 -17.27
N GLY A 151 -3.24 -5.71 -17.30
CA GLY A 151 -2.26 -6.70 -17.74
C GLY A 151 -1.01 -6.75 -16.87
N ALA A 152 -1.16 -6.54 -15.56
CA ALA A 152 -0.01 -6.52 -14.66
C ALA A 152 0.61 -7.90 -14.51
N GLY A 153 1.95 -7.97 -14.44
CA GLY A 153 2.70 -9.15 -14.05
C GLY A 153 2.63 -9.42 -12.53
N LEU A 154 3.40 -10.41 -12.07
CA LEU A 154 3.42 -10.86 -10.67
C LEU A 154 3.53 -9.73 -9.63
N PRO A 155 4.36 -8.68 -9.80
CA PRO A 155 4.41 -7.58 -8.84
C PRO A 155 3.08 -6.87 -8.61
N GLY A 156 2.26 -6.73 -9.67
CA GLY A 156 0.92 -6.16 -9.57
C GLY A 156 -0.09 -7.14 -9.00
N LEU A 157 -0.02 -8.41 -9.40
CA LEU A 157 -0.89 -9.48 -8.91
C LEU A 157 -0.64 -9.84 -7.44
N ALA A 158 0.54 -9.54 -6.91
CA ALA A 158 0.85 -9.64 -5.49
C ALA A 158 0.00 -8.71 -4.59
N GLY A 159 -0.72 -7.75 -5.20
CA GLY A 159 -1.57 -6.81 -4.48
C GLY A 159 -0.79 -5.85 -3.58
N MET A 160 -1.39 -5.46 -2.46
CA MET A 160 -0.73 -4.60 -1.48
C MET A 160 0.13 -5.44 -0.52
N PRO A 161 1.41 -5.12 -0.33
CA PRO A 161 2.24 -5.79 0.67
C PRO A 161 1.73 -5.47 2.08
N ARG A 162 1.83 -6.44 3.00
CA ARG A 162 1.50 -6.23 4.41
C ARG A 162 2.39 -5.16 5.04
N HIS A 163 3.65 -5.14 4.67
CA HIS A 163 4.64 -4.18 5.14
C HIS A 163 5.39 -3.55 3.96
N MET A 164 5.63 -2.25 4.02
CA MET A 164 6.48 -1.53 3.04
C MET A 164 7.20 -0.37 3.70
N ARG A 165 8.31 0.08 3.12
CA ARG A 165 8.99 1.32 3.54
C ARG A 165 8.82 2.42 2.49
N ARG A 166 8.51 3.63 2.96
CA ARG A 166 8.47 4.87 2.15
C ARG A 166 8.95 6.04 2.99
N HIS A 167 9.66 6.97 2.41
CA HIS A 167 10.17 8.16 3.09
C HIS A 167 10.89 7.86 4.41
N GLY A 168 11.59 6.71 4.50
CA GLY A 168 12.30 6.26 5.70
C GLY A 168 11.41 5.65 6.79
N ILE A 169 10.08 5.63 6.65
CA ILE A 169 9.11 5.09 7.60
C ILE A 169 8.54 3.76 7.11
N GLY A 170 8.27 2.84 8.02
CA GLY A 170 7.50 1.62 7.79
C GLY A 170 6.01 1.92 7.64
N PHE A 171 5.33 1.21 6.75
CA PHE A 171 3.86 1.24 6.65
C PHE A 171 3.35 -0.19 6.76
N LEU A 172 2.49 -0.45 7.74
CA LEU A 172 1.93 -1.76 8.03
C LEU A 172 0.43 -1.79 7.72
N ARG A 173 -0.05 -2.89 7.16
CA ARG A 173 -1.47 -3.17 6.93
C ARG A 173 -1.88 -4.41 7.71
N PRO A 174 -2.27 -4.27 8.97
CA PRO A 174 -2.53 -5.43 9.83
C PRO A 174 -3.75 -6.23 9.37
N TRP A 175 -4.67 -5.60 8.63
CA TRP A 175 -6.00 -6.14 8.33
C TRP A 175 -6.23 -6.61 6.89
N LEU A 176 -5.16 -6.85 6.12
CA LEU A 176 -5.31 -7.35 4.74
C LEU A 176 -6.11 -8.65 4.59
N ASP A 177 -6.27 -9.42 5.66
CA ASP A 177 -7.06 -10.64 5.69
C ASP A 177 -8.40 -10.48 6.44
N VAL A 178 -8.68 -9.30 6.99
CA VAL A 178 -9.92 -9.01 7.72
C VAL A 178 -11.01 -8.56 6.76
N ASP A 179 -12.26 -8.92 7.06
CA ASP A 179 -13.41 -8.51 6.29
C ASP A 179 -13.83 -7.07 6.66
N GLY A 180 -13.83 -6.16 5.68
CA GLY A 180 -14.20 -4.74 5.90
C GLY A 180 -15.68 -4.55 6.21
N ALA A 181 -16.57 -5.39 5.68
CA ALA A 181 -18.00 -5.32 6.01
C ALA A 181 -18.23 -5.67 7.48
N ALA A 182 -17.51 -6.66 8.02
CA ALA A 182 -17.58 -7.01 9.43
C ALA A 182 -17.08 -5.87 10.35
N LEU A 183 -16.03 -5.14 9.92
CA LEU A 183 -15.53 -3.97 10.66
C LEU A 183 -16.59 -2.87 10.75
N ARG A 184 -17.25 -2.55 9.65
CA ARG A 184 -18.33 -1.56 9.61
C ARG A 184 -19.51 -2.00 10.48
N ALA A 185 -19.98 -3.23 10.31
CA ALA A 185 -21.09 -3.78 11.11
C ALA A 185 -20.79 -3.74 12.62
N TRP A 186 -19.53 -3.98 13.00
CA TRP A 186 -19.11 -3.88 14.40
C TRP A 186 -19.22 -2.44 14.93
N LEU A 187 -18.77 -1.44 14.16
CA LEU A 187 -18.89 -0.03 14.54
C LEU A 187 -20.36 0.38 14.71
N ASP A 188 -21.21 -0.01 13.74
CA ASP A 188 -22.65 0.29 13.74
C ASP A 188 -23.33 -0.33 14.99
N ALA A 189 -23.04 -1.60 15.28
CA ALA A 189 -23.58 -2.31 16.44
C ALA A 189 -23.20 -1.68 17.79
N HIS A 190 -22.06 -0.97 17.85
CA HIS A 190 -21.56 -0.34 19.07
C HIS A 190 -21.79 1.20 19.07
N GLY A 191 -22.53 1.73 18.10
CA GLY A 191 -22.84 3.16 18.03
C GLY A 191 -21.62 4.07 17.84
N VAL A 192 -20.53 3.51 17.26
CA VAL A 192 -19.31 4.29 17.00
C VAL A 192 -19.46 5.09 15.72
N SER A 193 -19.39 6.42 15.85
CA SER A 193 -19.55 7.31 14.71
C SER A 193 -18.30 7.34 13.81
N TYR A 194 -18.52 7.33 12.50
CA TYR A 194 -17.51 7.54 11.47
C TYR A 194 -18.10 8.38 10.33
N VAL A 195 -17.25 8.81 9.40
CA VAL A 195 -17.67 9.62 8.24
C VAL A 195 -17.73 8.73 7.00
N ASP A 196 -18.85 8.80 6.28
CA ASP A 196 -18.96 8.29 4.90
C ASP A 196 -18.57 9.39 3.92
N ASP A 197 -17.47 9.20 3.22
CA ASP A 197 -17.00 10.12 2.19
C ASP A 197 -17.88 9.98 0.93
N PRO A 198 -18.61 11.03 0.50
CA PRO A 198 -19.45 10.96 -0.70
C PRO A 198 -18.68 10.58 -1.98
N SER A 199 -17.36 10.86 -2.03
CA SER A 199 -16.53 10.47 -3.17
C SER A 199 -16.41 8.96 -3.35
N ASN A 200 -16.71 8.15 -2.33
CA ASN A 200 -16.77 6.69 -2.43
C ASN A 200 -17.88 6.20 -3.36
N GLN A 201 -18.89 7.04 -3.64
CA GLN A 201 -19.99 6.74 -4.56
C GLN A 201 -19.67 7.15 -6.01
N ASP A 202 -18.63 7.93 -6.24
CA ASP A 202 -18.30 8.44 -7.56
C ASP A 202 -17.73 7.34 -8.48
N GLN A 203 -18.59 6.84 -9.37
CA GLN A 203 -18.24 5.78 -10.31
C GLN A 203 -17.34 6.23 -11.48
N ARG A 204 -16.95 7.50 -11.57
CA ARG A 204 -15.89 7.93 -12.50
C ARG A 204 -14.57 7.27 -12.15
N HIS A 205 -14.33 7.00 -10.87
CA HIS A 205 -13.18 6.25 -10.40
C HIS A 205 -13.34 4.74 -10.66
N THR A 206 -12.37 4.14 -11.34
CA THR A 206 -12.39 2.71 -11.69
C THR A 206 -12.53 1.80 -10.46
N ARG A 207 -11.91 2.19 -9.34
CA ARG A 207 -11.99 1.44 -8.08
C ARG A 207 -13.42 1.39 -7.54
N ASN A 208 -14.15 2.51 -7.59
CA ASN A 208 -15.54 2.56 -7.17
C ASN A 208 -16.45 1.76 -8.12
N ARG A 209 -16.16 1.75 -9.45
CA ARG A 209 -16.88 0.85 -10.38
C ARG A 209 -16.70 -0.61 -10.03
N ILE A 210 -15.47 -1.03 -9.70
CA ILE A 210 -15.21 -2.41 -9.24
C ILE A 210 -16.03 -2.69 -7.98
N ARG A 211 -15.96 -1.81 -6.98
CA ARG A 211 -16.65 -1.96 -5.69
C ARG A 211 -18.18 -2.07 -5.85
N HIS A 212 -18.79 -1.20 -6.64
CA HIS A 212 -20.24 -1.09 -6.72
C HIS A 212 -20.88 -1.95 -7.81
N ARG A 213 -20.12 -2.37 -8.84
CA ARG A 213 -20.70 -3.14 -9.95
C ARG A 213 -20.14 -4.56 -10.04
N LEU A 214 -18.87 -4.76 -9.82
CA LEU A 214 -18.22 -6.06 -10.04
C LEU A 214 -18.20 -6.91 -8.77
N LEU A 215 -17.85 -6.34 -7.62
CA LEU A 215 -17.79 -7.12 -6.37
C LEU A 215 -19.15 -7.72 -5.97
N PRO A 216 -20.31 -7.06 -6.12
CA PRO A 216 -21.60 -7.68 -5.83
C PRO A 216 -21.88 -8.92 -6.70
N VAL A 217 -21.58 -8.86 -8.00
CA VAL A 217 -21.76 -10.00 -8.93
C VAL A 217 -20.83 -11.16 -8.54
N LEU A 218 -19.58 -10.84 -8.19
CA LEU A 218 -18.63 -11.86 -7.69
C LEU A 218 -19.10 -12.47 -6.37
N GLN A 219 -19.67 -11.67 -5.48
CA GLN A 219 -20.19 -12.15 -4.19
C GLN A 219 -21.37 -13.09 -4.36
N GLU A 220 -22.27 -12.80 -5.31
CA GLU A 220 -23.40 -13.63 -5.63
C GLU A 220 -22.95 -14.97 -6.26
N SER A 221 -22.05 -14.88 -7.26
CA SER A 221 -21.63 -16.05 -8.04
C SER A 221 -20.62 -16.94 -7.28
N PHE A 222 -19.76 -16.32 -6.46
CA PHE A 222 -18.65 -16.97 -5.76
C PHE A 222 -18.53 -16.44 -4.32
N PRO A 223 -19.36 -16.88 -3.36
CA PRO A 223 -19.41 -16.30 -2.02
C PRO A 223 -18.06 -16.20 -1.28
N ALA A 224 -17.11 -17.09 -1.57
CA ALA A 224 -15.77 -17.10 -0.99
C ALA A 224 -14.73 -16.32 -1.82
N PHE A 225 -15.12 -15.58 -2.88
CA PHE A 225 -14.19 -14.97 -3.83
C PHE A 225 -13.15 -14.06 -3.15
N ALA A 226 -13.55 -13.29 -2.16
CA ALA A 226 -12.65 -12.36 -1.50
C ALA A 226 -11.48 -13.08 -0.80
N GLN A 227 -11.76 -14.23 -0.19
CA GLN A 227 -10.75 -15.07 0.46
C GLN A 227 -9.84 -15.76 -0.56
N THR A 228 -10.43 -16.30 -1.64
CA THR A 228 -9.68 -17.01 -2.69
C THR A 228 -8.79 -16.06 -3.48
N PHE A 229 -9.26 -14.85 -3.81
CA PHE A 229 -8.48 -13.83 -4.50
C PHE A 229 -7.33 -13.31 -3.63
N ALA A 230 -7.59 -13.04 -2.34
CA ALA A 230 -6.53 -12.66 -1.40
C ALA A 230 -5.48 -13.77 -1.26
N ARG A 231 -5.87 -15.04 -1.29
CA ARG A 231 -4.95 -16.19 -1.30
C ARG A 231 -4.11 -16.20 -2.59
N SER A 232 -4.73 -16.02 -3.75
CA SER A 232 -4.02 -15.95 -5.04
C SER A 232 -2.99 -14.81 -5.07
N ALA A 233 -3.34 -13.64 -4.53
CA ALA A 233 -2.41 -12.52 -4.39
C ALA A 233 -1.22 -12.87 -3.47
N ARG A 234 -1.43 -13.62 -2.39
CA ARG A 234 -0.33 -14.11 -1.53
C ARG A 234 0.60 -15.08 -2.28
N HIS A 235 0.06 -16.01 -3.08
CA HIS A 235 0.88 -16.91 -3.90
C HIS A 235 1.69 -16.11 -4.93
N ALA A 236 1.09 -15.12 -5.58
CA ALA A 236 1.81 -14.22 -6.48
C ALA A 236 2.92 -13.44 -5.75
N ALA A 237 2.67 -12.98 -4.53
CA ALA A 237 3.68 -12.31 -3.70
C ALA A 237 4.85 -13.23 -3.34
N GLN A 238 4.58 -14.49 -2.98
CA GLN A 238 5.62 -15.49 -2.70
C GLN A 238 6.47 -15.78 -3.95
N ALA A 239 5.83 -15.99 -5.09
CA ALA A 239 6.54 -16.21 -6.36
C ALA A 239 7.39 -14.99 -6.74
N GLN A 240 6.87 -13.77 -6.53
CA GLN A 240 7.61 -12.53 -6.78
C GLN A 240 8.83 -12.40 -5.86
N ALA A 241 8.72 -12.77 -4.59
CA ALA A 241 9.86 -12.75 -3.66
C ALA A 241 10.98 -13.70 -4.12
N LEU A 242 10.63 -14.93 -4.53
CA LEU A 242 11.61 -15.89 -5.07
C LEU A 242 12.29 -15.37 -6.34
N LEU A 243 11.54 -14.69 -7.23
CA LEU A 243 12.13 -14.07 -8.42
C LEU A 243 13.07 -12.90 -8.06
N GLU A 244 12.77 -12.13 -7.02
CA GLU A 244 13.63 -11.05 -6.53
C GLU A 244 14.92 -11.61 -5.91
N GLU A 245 14.84 -12.66 -5.11
CA GLU A 245 16.02 -13.37 -4.57
C GLU A 245 16.90 -13.93 -5.70
N MET A 246 16.29 -14.58 -6.69
CA MET A 246 17.02 -15.09 -7.87
C MET A 246 17.71 -13.95 -8.63
N ALA A 247 17.01 -12.84 -8.90
CA ALA A 247 17.59 -11.71 -9.60
C ALA A 247 18.75 -11.08 -8.83
N GLN A 248 18.64 -11.01 -7.52
CA GLN A 248 19.71 -10.50 -6.65
C GLN A 248 20.93 -11.40 -6.68
N ALA A 249 20.77 -12.72 -6.61
CA ALA A 249 21.86 -13.69 -6.75
C ALA A 249 22.53 -13.59 -8.13
N ASP A 250 21.72 -13.46 -9.18
CA ASP A 250 22.25 -13.24 -10.52
C ASP A 250 23.09 -11.97 -10.63
N LEU A 251 22.59 -10.84 -10.09
CA LEU A 251 23.30 -9.56 -10.08
C LEU A 251 24.64 -9.62 -9.31
N GLN A 252 24.70 -10.37 -8.23
CA GLN A 252 25.97 -10.62 -7.53
C GLN A 252 27.01 -11.30 -8.42
N THR A 253 26.57 -12.20 -9.31
CA THR A 253 27.43 -12.94 -10.21
C THR A 253 27.82 -12.13 -11.45
N ILE A 254 26.86 -11.40 -12.05
CA ILE A 254 27.05 -10.69 -13.34
C ILE A 254 27.49 -9.25 -13.17
N GLY A 255 27.39 -8.68 -11.96
CA GLY A 255 27.76 -7.29 -11.63
C GLY A 255 26.59 -6.31 -11.57
N GLN A 256 26.85 -5.15 -10.96
CA GLN A 256 25.94 -3.99 -10.87
C GLN A 256 26.70 -2.72 -11.27
N PRO A 257 26.42 -2.14 -12.44
CA PRO A 257 25.45 -2.56 -13.48
C PRO A 257 25.78 -3.90 -14.12
N PRO A 258 24.78 -4.60 -14.72
CA PRO A 258 24.97 -5.94 -15.28
C PRO A 258 25.99 -5.94 -16.45
N ASN A 259 27.00 -6.82 -16.38
CA ASN A 259 27.89 -7.07 -17.49
C ASN A 259 27.11 -7.77 -18.64
N ILE A 260 27.17 -7.22 -19.85
CA ILE A 260 26.37 -7.65 -20.99
C ILE A 260 26.64 -9.10 -21.37
N ARG A 261 27.92 -9.54 -21.44
CA ARG A 261 28.26 -10.92 -21.81
C ARG A 261 27.79 -11.94 -20.78
N ARG A 262 27.95 -11.62 -19.50
CA ARG A 262 27.47 -12.47 -18.41
C ARG A 262 25.96 -12.53 -18.36
N LEU A 263 25.27 -11.39 -18.63
CA LEU A 263 23.82 -11.35 -18.76
C LEU A 263 23.33 -12.20 -19.94
N GLN A 264 23.98 -12.13 -21.11
CA GLN A 264 23.69 -12.96 -22.28
C GLN A 264 23.87 -14.46 -22.03
N ALA A 265 24.70 -14.85 -21.09
CA ALA A 265 24.90 -16.26 -20.71
C ALA A 265 23.75 -16.83 -19.85
N LEU A 266 22.89 -15.98 -19.29
CA LEU A 266 21.68 -16.42 -18.59
C LEU A 266 20.60 -16.83 -19.59
N SER A 267 19.67 -17.69 -19.16
CA SER A 267 18.45 -17.96 -19.93
C SER A 267 17.60 -16.69 -20.10
N GLU A 268 16.85 -16.59 -21.20
CA GLU A 268 16.04 -15.41 -21.50
C GLU A 268 15.10 -14.99 -20.33
N PRO A 269 14.38 -15.91 -19.64
CA PRO A 269 13.58 -15.53 -18.48
C PRO A 269 14.41 -14.92 -17.34
N ARG A 270 15.64 -15.42 -17.10
CA ARG A 270 16.54 -14.87 -16.07
C ARG A 270 17.06 -13.49 -16.47
N GLN A 271 17.42 -13.29 -17.74
CA GLN A 271 17.79 -11.98 -18.27
C GLN A 271 16.68 -10.95 -18.03
N ALA A 272 15.43 -11.31 -18.37
CA ALA A 272 14.27 -10.46 -18.16
C ALA A 272 14.04 -10.14 -16.68
N ASN A 273 14.16 -11.14 -15.79
CA ASN A 273 14.01 -10.99 -14.36
C ASN A 273 15.07 -10.07 -13.75
N VAL A 274 16.32 -10.27 -14.10
CA VAL A 274 17.46 -9.44 -13.67
C VAL A 274 17.27 -7.99 -14.10
N LEU A 275 16.92 -7.76 -15.38
CA LEU A 275 16.72 -6.40 -15.88
C LEU A 275 15.54 -5.69 -15.20
N ARG A 276 14.41 -6.37 -14.99
CA ARG A 276 13.28 -5.80 -14.24
C ARG A 276 13.68 -5.41 -12.82
N HIS A 277 14.42 -6.29 -12.15
CA HIS A 277 14.87 -6.06 -10.78
C HIS A 277 15.86 -4.89 -10.72
N TRP A 278 16.90 -4.89 -11.55
CA TRP A 278 17.91 -3.84 -11.60
C TRP A 278 17.33 -2.47 -11.97
N LEU A 279 16.49 -2.39 -13.01
CA LEU A 279 15.81 -1.16 -13.43
C LEU A 279 14.93 -0.58 -12.31
N ARG A 280 14.28 -1.45 -11.53
CA ARG A 280 13.46 -1.03 -10.38
C ARG A 280 14.32 -0.44 -9.27
N GLN A 281 15.48 -1.03 -8.97
CA GLN A 281 16.44 -0.48 -8.02
C GLN A 281 17.01 0.86 -8.48
N ALA A 282 17.29 1.00 -9.77
CA ALA A 282 17.75 2.24 -10.39
C ALA A 282 16.68 3.35 -10.51
N GLY A 283 15.48 3.14 -9.96
CA GLY A 283 14.39 4.11 -9.98
C GLY A 283 13.49 4.08 -11.22
N ALA A 284 13.78 3.27 -12.21
CA ALA A 284 12.96 3.10 -13.43
C ALA A 284 11.71 2.22 -13.19
N ARG A 285 10.95 2.55 -12.14
CA ARG A 285 9.78 1.74 -11.67
C ARG A 285 8.66 1.59 -12.69
N GLN A 286 8.66 2.37 -13.77
CA GLN A 286 7.60 2.42 -14.79
C GLN A 286 8.04 1.86 -16.14
N ALA A 287 9.09 1.03 -16.19
CA ALA A 287 9.47 0.35 -17.42
C ALA A 287 8.29 -0.50 -17.93
N SER A 288 7.82 -0.23 -19.15
CA SER A 288 6.79 -1.03 -19.79
C SER A 288 7.35 -2.35 -20.29
N GLU A 289 6.48 -3.35 -20.50
CA GLU A 289 6.90 -4.63 -21.10
C GLU A 289 7.57 -4.41 -22.47
N ALA A 290 7.03 -3.51 -23.32
CA ALA A 290 7.62 -3.18 -24.61
C ALA A 290 9.05 -2.61 -24.48
N GLN A 291 9.29 -1.74 -23.49
CA GLN A 291 10.61 -1.16 -23.22
C GLN A 291 11.60 -2.23 -22.74
N LEU A 292 11.14 -3.14 -21.87
CA LEU A 292 11.96 -4.26 -21.40
C LEU A 292 12.33 -5.19 -22.57
N GLN A 293 11.37 -5.57 -23.39
CA GLN A 293 11.59 -6.41 -24.56
C GLN A 293 12.55 -5.75 -25.58
N GLN A 294 12.44 -4.43 -25.74
CA GLN A 294 13.37 -3.70 -26.60
C GLN A 294 14.79 -3.71 -26.01
N ALA A 295 14.94 -3.55 -24.69
CA ALA A 295 16.25 -3.65 -24.03
C ALA A 295 16.87 -5.04 -24.21
N LEU A 296 16.09 -6.10 -24.00
CA LEU A 296 16.53 -7.48 -24.18
C LEU A 296 17.00 -7.74 -25.61
N ARG A 297 16.25 -7.28 -26.63
CA ARG A 297 16.65 -7.41 -28.04
C ARG A 297 17.96 -6.71 -28.33
N GLN A 298 18.17 -5.49 -27.83
CA GLN A 298 19.43 -4.76 -28.03
C GLN A 298 20.59 -5.42 -27.31
N ILE A 299 20.37 -5.93 -26.09
CA ILE A 299 21.37 -6.68 -25.36
C ILE A 299 21.76 -7.96 -26.13
N ALA A 300 20.79 -8.73 -26.61
CA ALA A 300 21.03 -9.93 -27.39
C ALA A 300 21.84 -9.65 -28.68
N ALA A 301 21.62 -8.50 -29.32
CA ALA A 301 22.35 -8.06 -30.52
C ALA A 301 23.77 -7.56 -30.23
N CYS A 302 24.16 -7.32 -28.97
CA CYS A 302 25.48 -6.83 -28.60
C CYS A 302 26.55 -7.89 -28.76
N ARG A 303 27.21 -7.93 -29.95
CA ARG A 303 28.32 -8.86 -30.26
C ARG A 303 29.70 -8.22 -30.19
N THR A 304 29.80 -6.89 -30.32
CA THR A 304 31.04 -6.14 -30.36
C THR A 304 31.07 -5.02 -29.33
N ARG A 305 32.28 -4.52 -28.99
CA ARG A 305 32.44 -3.37 -28.08
C ARG A 305 31.84 -2.06 -28.64
N GLY A 306 31.70 -1.96 -29.97
CA GLY A 306 31.16 -0.77 -30.65
C GLY A 306 29.63 -0.68 -30.68
N HIS A 307 28.91 -1.73 -30.32
CA HIS A 307 27.44 -1.69 -30.31
C HIS A 307 26.94 -0.74 -29.21
N ARG A 308 26.13 0.24 -29.61
CA ARG A 308 25.55 1.23 -28.69
C ARG A 308 24.16 0.85 -28.28
N ILE A 309 23.87 0.89 -26.97
CA ILE A 309 22.52 0.83 -26.44
C ILE A 309 22.19 2.21 -25.90
N HIS A 310 21.08 2.77 -26.34
CA HIS A 310 20.53 4.02 -25.79
C HIS A 310 19.02 3.95 -25.92
N LEU A 311 18.33 3.67 -24.82
CA LEU A 311 16.88 3.44 -24.76
C LEU A 311 16.25 4.28 -23.66
N ARG A 312 15.11 4.85 -23.94
CA ARG A 312 14.28 5.46 -22.91
C ARG A 312 13.55 4.33 -22.15
N VAL A 313 13.71 4.29 -20.83
CA VAL A 313 13.07 3.32 -19.94
C VAL A 313 12.41 4.06 -18.78
N GLY A 314 11.08 4.04 -18.71
CA GLY A 314 10.34 4.86 -17.75
C GLY A 314 10.62 6.36 -17.97
N GLN A 315 11.10 7.04 -16.93
CA GLN A 315 11.50 8.46 -16.97
C GLN A 315 13.00 8.67 -17.20
N GLY A 316 13.79 7.60 -17.30
CA GLY A 316 15.24 7.64 -17.49
C GLY A 316 15.69 7.05 -18.82
N TYR A 317 17.00 6.88 -18.93
CA TYR A 317 17.63 6.26 -20.09
C TYR A 317 18.51 5.09 -19.66
N LEU A 318 18.43 3.99 -20.41
CA LEU A 318 19.35 2.88 -20.36
C LEU A 318 20.39 3.05 -21.46
N TRP A 319 21.66 3.10 -21.12
CA TRP A 319 22.74 3.14 -22.07
C TRP A 319 23.84 2.18 -21.71
N ARG A 320 24.61 1.78 -22.70
CA ARG A 320 25.79 0.94 -22.52
C ARG A 320 27.04 1.78 -22.28
N GLN A 321 27.84 1.38 -21.28
CA GLN A 321 29.17 1.92 -21.04
C GLN A 321 30.18 0.78 -20.96
N GLY A 322 31.04 0.63 -21.99
CA GLY A 322 32.00 -0.47 -22.04
C GLY A 322 31.35 -1.85 -22.13
N GLU A 323 31.56 -2.68 -21.11
CA GLU A 323 31.02 -4.05 -21.04
C GLU A 323 29.71 -4.14 -20.23
N VAL A 324 29.23 -3.02 -19.73
CA VAL A 324 28.03 -2.93 -18.91
C VAL A 324 26.97 -2.07 -19.56
#